data_6c9a224add75c25881fc215bf263e4a2
#
_entry.id   6c9a224add75c25881fc215bf263e4a2
#
_cell.length_a   1.000
_cell.length_b   1.000
_cell.length_c   1.000
_cell.angle_alpha   90.00
_cell.angle_beta   90.00
_cell.angle_gamma   90.00
#
_symmetry.space_group_name_H-M   'P 1'
#
loop_
_entity.id
_entity.type
_entity.pdbx_description
1 polymer ?
#
loop_
_entity_poly.entity_id
_entity_poly.type
_entity_poly.pdbx_seq_one_letter_code
_entity_poly.pdbx_strand_id
1 'polypeptide(L)'
;ISGSVAFTFLNWRGILDYIAAKNYKPTAEITQIIQRIKPTDTGKTIFYASNPQVEDSAEFNDNCKNSEGDSAVLGCYRAEKIHVYNVVNAKLDGIKDVTAAHELLHAIWQRMNRDERIKIGNLLEAEYEKNKTPEFEKLMQSYEKTEPGEKINELHSLIGTEYANISKELESHYAKFFQNRKEIVQIYQGYD
;
A
#
# COMPACT_ATOMS: atom_id res chain seq x y z
N ILE A 1 35.89 15.34 1.49
CA ILE A 1 34.71 16.25 1.38
C ILE A 1 33.56 15.57 0.60
N SER A 2 33.79 14.44 -0.09
CA SER A 2 32.75 13.78 -0.92
C SER A 2 31.74 12.90 -0.14
N GLY A 3 32.01 12.55 1.12
CA GLY A 3 31.13 11.69 1.93
C GLY A 3 29.86 12.39 2.47
N SER A 4 29.94 13.70 2.75
CA SER A 4 28.83 14.45 3.35
C SER A 4 27.71 14.75 2.37
N VAL A 5 28.01 14.92 1.09
CA VAL A 5 27.00 15.24 0.05
C VAL A 5 26.17 14.01 -0.29
N ALA A 6 26.77 12.84 -0.39
CA ALA A 6 26.05 11.59 -0.67
C ALA A 6 25.07 11.22 0.47
N PHE A 7 25.47 11.42 1.74
CA PHE A 7 24.61 11.16 2.90
C PHE A 7 23.38 12.08 2.96
N THR A 8 23.54 13.36 2.58
CA THR A 8 22.43 14.33 2.51
C THR A 8 21.42 14.00 1.41
N PHE A 9 21.86 13.51 0.27
CA PHE A 9 20.97 13.11 -0.82
C PHE A 9 20.19 11.81 -0.49
N LEU A 10 20.79 10.85 0.18
CA LEU A 10 20.17 9.58 0.57
C LEU A 10 19.03 9.75 1.59
N ASN A 11 19.00 10.83 2.34
CA ASN A 11 17.97 11.07 3.38
C ASN A 11 16.97 12.20 3.03
N TRP A 12 17.11 12.83 1.86
CA TRP A 12 16.27 13.97 1.48
C TRP A 12 14.79 13.62 1.40
N ARG A 13 14.46 12.46 0.83
CA ARG A 13 13.08 11.98 0.73
C ARG A 13 12.45 11.81 2.12
N GLY A 14 13.17 11.23 3.06
CA GLY A 14 12.68 11.07 4.44
C GLY A 14 12.41 12.40 5.15
N ILE A 15 13.21 13.43 4.87
CA ILE A 15 12.99 14.79 5.40
C ILE A 15 11.70 15.39 4.81
N LEU A 16 11.50 15.27 3.51
CA LEU A 16 10.28 15.75 2.84
C LEU A 16 9.04 15.02 3.35
N ASP A 17 9.09 13.70 3.49
CA ASP A 17 8.00 12.90 4.04
C ASP A 17 7.69 13.32 5.49
N TYR A 18 8.70 13.55 6.31
CA TYR A 18 8.50 14.02 7.68
C TYR A 18 7.81 15.40 7.73
N ILE A 19 8.25 16.35 6.91
CA ILE A 19 7.64 17.69 6.83
C ILE A 19 6.19 17.59 6.34
N ALA A 20 5.94 16.83 5.28
CA ALA A 20 4.60 16.62 4.75
C ALA A 20 3.67 15.97 5.78
N ALA A 21 4.13 14.91 6.46
CA ALA A 21 3.37 14.24 7.50
C ALA A 21 3.05 15.15 8.70
N LYS A 22 3.96 16.04 9.09
CA LYS A 22 3.72 17.01 10.16
C LYS A 22 2.67 18.07 9.82
N ASN A 23 2.56 18.42 8.54
CA ASN A 23 1.60 19.40 8.05
C ASN A 23 0.23 18.78 7.74
N TYR A 24 0.17 17.46 7.57
CA TYR A 24 -1.06 16.75 7.30
C TYR A 24 -2.00 16.77 8.52
N LYS A 25 -3.28 17.01 8.27
CA LYS A 25 -4.33 17.00 9.31
C LYS A 25 -5.33 15.89 8.99
N PRO A 26 -5.28 14.75 9.68
CA PRO A 26 -6.17 13.62 9.39
C PRO A 26 -7.62 13.98 9.71
N THR A 27 -8.53 13.55 8.86
CA THR A 27 -9.97 13.53 9.15
C THR A 27 -10.27 12.51 10.25
N ALA A 28 -11.50 12.50 10.76
CA ALA A 28 -11.95 11.49 11.72
C ALA A 28 -11.87 10.07 11.11
N GLU A 29 -12.23 9.91 9.83
CA GLU A 29 -12.17 8.63 9.12
C GLU A 29 -10.73 8.14 8.95
N ILE A 30 -9.82 9.01 8.52
CA ILE A 30 -8.38 8.66 8.43
C ILE A 30 -7.82 8.31 9.81
N THR A 31 -8.27 8.97 10.86
CA THR A 31 -7.87 8.64 12.23
C THR A 31 -8.34 7.22 12.63
N GLN A 32 -9.57 6.85 12.27
CA GLN A 32 -10.10 5.50 12.50
C GLN A 32 -9.31 4.45 11.71
N ILE A 33 -9.04 4.69 10.43
CA ILE A 33 -8.22 3.81 9.59
C ILE A 33 -6.86 3.55 10.26
N ILE A 34 -6.15 4.61 10.68
CA ILE A 34 -4.85 4.48 11.37
C ILE A 34 -4.93 3.64 12.64
N GLN A 35 -5.99 3.78 13.41
CA GLN A 35 -6.21 2.97 14.62
C GLN A 35 -6.38 1.49 14.31
N ARG A 36 -6.97 1.14 13.16
CA ARG A 36 -7.25 -0.23 12.76
C ARG A 36 -6.06 -0.89 12.05
N ILE A 37 -5.39 -0.19 11.13
CA ILE A 37 -4.22 -0.75 10.42
C ILE A 37 -2.92 -0.69 11.24
N LYS A 38 -2.90 0.09 12.33
CA LYS A 38 -1.79 0.19 13.30
C LYS A 38 -0.41 0.28 12.62
N PRO A 39 -0.15 1.30 11.79
CA PRO A 39 1.16 1.45 11.20
C PRO A 39 2.21 1.74 12.29
N THR A 40 3.46 1.40 12.03
CA THR A 40 4.61 1.90 12.81
C THR A 40 4.76 3.42 12.61
N ASP A 41 5.66 4.06 13.36
CA ASP A 41 5.95 5.48 13.13
C ASP A 41 6.45 5.74 11.70
N THR A 42 7.22 4.82 11.13
CA THR A 42 7.66 4.90 9.73
C THR A 42 6.49 4.78 8.77
N GLY A 43 5.65 3.76 8.93
CA GLY A 43 4.46 3.57 8.10
C GLY A 43 3.50 4.75 8.20
N LYS A 44 3.26 5.26 9.40
CA LYS A 44 2.41 6.44 9.64
C LYS A 44 2.97 7.70 9.00
N THR A 45 4.28 7.90 9.05
CA THR A 45 4.94 9.05 8.40
C THR A 45 4.73 8.98 6.89
N ILE A 46 4.95 7.82 6.26
CA ILE A 46 4.75 7.63 4.83
C ILE A 46 3.26 7.82 4.47
N PHE A 47 2.35 7.25 5.25
CA PHE A 47 0.92 7.38 5.03
C PHE A 47 0.48 8.83 5.03
N TYR A 48 0.83 9.60 6.05
CA TYR A 48 0.47 11.02 6.15
C TYR A 48 1.19 11.88 5.11
N ALA A 49 2.45 11.56 4.77
CA ALA A 49 3.17 12.23 3.69
C ALA A 49 2.51 12.01 2.32
N SER A 50 1.78 10.91 2.18
CA SER A 50 1.00 10.59 0.98
C SER A 50 -0.42 11.18 1.00
N ASN A 51 -0.70 12.14 1.87
CA ASN A 51 -1.95 12.92 1.93
C ASN A 51 -3.22 12.06 1.72
N PRO A 52 -3.46 11.02 2.55
CA PRO A 52 -4.56 10.08 2.34
C PRO A 52 -5.92 10.77 2.45
N GLN A 53 -6.84 10.40 1.56
CA GLN A 53 -8.20 10.93 1.52
C GLN A 53 -9.21 9.80 1.35
N VAL A 54 -10.34 9.91 2.07
CA VAL A 54 -11.53 9.08 1.84
C VAL A 54 -12.49 9.92 1.03
N GLU A 55 -12.82 9.46 -0.18
CA GLU A 55 -13.48 10.26 -1.21
C GLU A 55 -14.84 9.66 -1.58
N ASP A 56 -15.79 10.52 -1.94
CA ASP A 56 -17.02 10.08 -2.56
C ASP A 56 -16.79 9.59 -4.00
N SER A 57 -17.86 9.07 -4.63
CA SER A 57 -17.78 8.48 -5.97
C SER A 57 -17.30 9.48 -7.04
N ALA A 58 -17.66 10.74 -6.95
CA ALA A 58 -17.31 11.74 -7.96
C ALA A 58 -15.82 12.10 -7.84
N GLU A 59 -15.37 12.43 -6.64
CA GLU A 59 -13.96 12.77 -6.37
C GLU A 59 -13.04 11.59 -6.66
N PHE A 60 -13.40 10.38 -6.18
CA PHE A 60 -12.63 9.17 -6.39
C PHE A 60 -12.45 8.85 -7.88
N ASN A 61 -13.55 8.87 -8.65
CA ASN A 61 -13.50 8.62 -10.09
C ASN A 61 -12.66 9.67 -10.84
N ASP A 62 -12.63 10.92 -10.39
CA ASP A 62 -11.80 11.95 -10.98
C ASP A 62 -10.30 11.74 -10.67
N ASN A 63 -9.97 11.31 -9.47
CA ASN A 63 -8.60 11.10 -9.01
C ASN A 63 -8.01 9.77 -9.48
N CYS A 64 -8.82 8.69 -9.53
CA CYS A 64 -8.40 7.34 -9.88
C CYS A 64 -8.78 6.94 -11.34
N LYS A 65 -9.02 7.90 -12.23
CA LYS A 65 -9.25 7.63 -13.66
C LYS A 65 -8.13 6.77 -14.25
N ASN A 66 -8.53 5.75 -15.01
CA ASN A 66 -7.67 4.76 -15.68
C ASN A 66 -7.11 3.62 -14.81
N SER A 67 -7.56 3.46 -13.57
CA SER A 67 -7.34 2.24 -12.79
C SER A 67 -8.37 1.15 -13.14
N GLU A 68 -8.99 1.22 -14.34
CA GLU A 68 -10.07 0.34 -14.75
C GLU A 68 -9.53 -1.02 -15.21
N GLY A 69 -9.53 -1.98 -14.28
CA GLY A 69 -9.56 -3.40 -14.57
C GLY A 69 -10.99 -3.95 -14.45
N ASP A 70 -11.17 -5.25 -14.71
CA ASP A 70 -12.45 -5.97 -14.53
C ASP A 70 -12.91 -6.05 -13.04
N SER A 71 -12.12 -5.53 -12.10
CA SER A 71 -12.38 -5.51 -10.66
C SER A 71 -12.75 -4.10 -10.20
N ALA A 72 -13.65 -4.01 -9.22
CA ALA A 72 -13.98 -2.72 -8.59
C ALA A 72 -12.74 -2.16 -7.87
N VAL A 73 -12.22 -1.05 -8.36
CA VAL A 73 -11.13 -0.32 -7.73
C VAL A 73 -11.68 0.45 -6.54
N LEU A 74 -11.13 0.19 -5.35
CA LEU A 74 -11.55 0.84 -4.10
C LEU A 74 -10.51 1.81 -3.56
N GLY A 75 -9.31 1.84 -4.14
CA GLY A 75 -8.24 2.77 -3.83
C GLY A 75 -7.32 3.00 -5.01
N CYS A 76 -6.51 4.03 -4.96
CA CYS A 76 -5.38 4.20 -5.85
C CYS A 76 -4.30 5.08 -5.20
N TYR A 77 -3.04 4.78 -5.50
CA TYR A 77 -1.90 5.62 -5.18
C TYR A 77 -1.45 6.37 -6.43
N ARG A 78 -1.83 7.63 -6.53
CA ARG A 78 -1.55 8.45 -7.71
C ARG A 78 -1.04 9.84 -7.36
N ALA A 79 -0.11 10.36 -8.14
CA ALA A 79 0.52 11.67 -7.89
C ALA A 79 1.01 11.83 -6.44
N GLU A 80 1.58 10.76 -5.88
CA GLU A 80 2.07 10.67 -4.50
C GLU A 80 0.98 10.82 -3.42
N LYS A 81 -0.30 10.59 -3.77
CA LYS A 81 -1.44 10.63 -2.86
C LYS A 81 -2.16 9.30 -2.79
N ILE A 82 -2.69 9.00 -1.62
CA ILE A 82 -3.55 7.85 -1.36
C ILE A 82 -5.01 8.30 -1.45
N HIS A 83 -5.76 7.66 -2.34
CA HIS A 83 -7.19 7.86 -2.51
C HIS A 83 -7.93 6.57 -2.13
N VAL A 84 -8.92 6.67 -1.27
CA VAL A 84 -9.74 5.55 -0.80
C VAL A 84 -11.21 5.86 -1.08
N TYR A 85 -11.88 4.97 -1.78
CA TYR A 85 -13.31 5.11 -2.03
C TYR A 85 -14.11 4.94 -0.74
N ASN A 86 -15.05 5.83 -0.50
CA ASN A 86 -15.92 5.79 0.68
C ASN A 86 -17.01 4.72 0.53
N VAL A 87 -16.67 3.46 0.78
CA VAL A 87 -17.66 2.37 0.82
C VAL A 87 -18.53 2.50 2.06
N VAL A 88 -19.83 2.75 1.85
CA VAL A 88 -20.83 2.84 2.92
C VAL A 88 -21.67 1.56 2.91
N ASN A 89 -21.14 0.49 3.50
CA ASN A 89 -21.83 -0.79 3.62
C ASN A 89 -21.38 -1.50 4.90
N ALA A 90 -22.32 -1.73 5.83
CA ALA A 90 -22.00 -2.37 7.11
C ALA A 90 -21.45 -3.81 6.98
N LYS A 91 -21.77 -4.53 5.88
CA LYS A 91 -21.22 -5.86 5.60
C LYS A 91 -19.76 -5.83 5.14
N LEU A 92 -19.28 -4.66 4.74
CA LEU A 92 -17.92 -4.41 4.27
C LEU A 92 -17.17 -3.52 5.26
N ASP A 93 -17.49 -3.61 6.56
CA ASP A 93 -16.77 -2.86 7.60
C ASP A 93 -15.30 -3.28 7.60
N GLY A 94 -14.40 -2.28 7.51
CA GLY A 94 -12.96 -2.46 7.43
C GLY A 94 -12.40 -2.58 6.00
N ILE A 95 -13.22 -2.64 4.93
CA ILE A 95 -12.70 -2.66 3.56
C ILE A 95 -11.86 -1.42 3.26
N LYS A 96 -12.27 -0.25 3.76
CA LYS A 96 -11.49 1.00 3.64
C LYS A 96 -10.13 0.90 4.33
N ASP A 97 -10.05 0.15 5.42
CA ASP A 97 -8.80 -0.05 6.17
C ASP A 97 -7.83 -0.90 5.38
N VAL A 98 -8.31 -2.02 4.81
CA VAL A 98 -7.50 -2.90 3.94
C VAL A 98 -7.05 -2.13 2.70
N THR A 99 -7.97 -1.41 2.05
CA THR A 99 -7.64 -0.57 0.89
C THR A 99 -6.58 0.47 1.24
N ALA A 100 -6.74 1.20 2.34
CA ALA A 100 -5.75 2.19 2.77
C ALA A 100 -4.37 1.57 3.07
N ALA A 101 -4.34 0.36 3.63
CA ALA A 101 -3.09 -0.38 3.86
C ALA A 101 -2.45 -0.83 2.53
N HIS A 102 -3.26 -1.25 1.55
CA HIS A 102 -2.82 -1.60 0.20
C HIS A 102 -2.17 -0.38 -0.48
N GLU A 103 -2.83 0.77 -0.48
CA GLU A 103 -2.30 2.00 -1.08
C GLU A 103 -1.06 2.54 -0.32
N LEU A 104 -0.98 2.33 0.98
CA LEU A 104 0.24 2.62 1.74
C LEU A 104 1.41 1.78 1.25
N LEU A 105 1.18 0.52 0.89
CA LEU A 105 2.24 -0.35 0.37
C LEU A 105 2.73 0.09 -1.01
N HIS A 106 1.87 0.62 -1.89
CA HIS A 106 2.29 1.30 -3.11
C HIS A 106 3.16 2.53 -2.81
N ALA A 107 2.76 3.34 -1.84
CA ALA A 107 3.54 4.50 -1.41
C ALA A 107 4.92 4.10 -0.85
N ILE A 108 5.00 2.99 -0.13
CA ILE A 108 6.24 2.41 0.38
C ILE A 108 7.11 1.91 -0.77
N TRP A 109 6.52 1.14 -1.69
CA TRP A 109 7.23 0.62 -2.87
C TRP A 109 7.88 1.74 -3.68
N GLN A 110 7.17 2.84 -3.90
CA GLN A 110 7.71 3.99 -4.62
C GLN A 110 8.91 4.64 -3.92
N ARG A 111 9.01 4.52 -2.59
CA ARG A 111 10.10 5.05 -1.75
C ARG A 111 11.31 4.13 -1.64
N MET A 112 11.16 2.86 -1.99
CA MET A 112 12.27 1.90 -1.98
C MET A 112 13.27 2.23 -3.07
N ASN A 113 14.55 2.08 -2.74
CA ASN A 113 15.61 2.16 -3.74
C ASN A 113 15.63 0.90 -4.64
N ARG A 114 16.43 0.96 -5.69
CA ARG A 114 16.50 -0.12 -6.69
C ARG A 114 16.91 -1.48 -6.08
N ASP A 115 17.91 -1.49 -5.21
CA ASP A 115 18.42 -2.74 -4.63
C ASP A 115 17.41 -3.37 -3.68
N GLU A 116 16.69 -2.54 -2.91
CA GLU A 116 15.58 -2.99 -2.07
C GLU A 116 14.45 -3.57 -2.92
N ARG A 117 14.04 -2.90 -4.01
CA ARG A 117 13.00 -3.41 -4.93
C ARG A 117 13.40 -4.74 -5.55
N ILE A 118 14.64 -4.90 -5.98
CA ILE A 118 15.13 -6.18 -6.53
C ILE A 118 15.07 -7.27 -5.47
N LYS A 119 15.57 -6.99 -4.27
CA LYS A 119 15.57 -7.97 -3.17
C LYS A 119 14.17 -8.40 -2.78
N ILE A 120 13.29 -7.44 -2.55
CA ILE A 120 11.90 -7.72 -2.14
C ILE A 120 11.12 -8.33 -3.30
N GLY A 121 11.32 -7.86 -4.53
CA GLY A 121 10.70 -8.40 -5.74
C GLY A 121 10.94 -9.90 -5.91
N ASN A 122 12.19 -10.35 -5.74
CA ASN A 122 12.52 -11.79 -5.81
C ASN A 122 11.78 -12.60 -4.73
N LEU A 123 11.60 -12.06 -3.54
CA LEU A 123 10.83 -12.73 -2.47
C LEU A 123 9.33 -12.76 -2.79
N LEU A 124 8.79 -11.68 -3.37
CA LEU A 124 7.40 -11.60 -3.79
C LEU A 124 7.07 -12.57 -4.92
N GLU A 125 7.95 -12.68 -5.91
CA GLU A 125 7.79 -13.67 -6.99
C GLU A 125 7.81 -15.12 -6.46
N ALA A 126 8.73 -15.43 -5.55
CA ALA A 126 8.77 -16.74 -4.91
C ALA A 126 7.50 -17.03 -4.09
N GLU A 127 6.98 -16.03 -3.39
CA GLU A 127 5.73 -16.17 -2.62
C GLU A 127 4.51 -16.29 -3.55
N TYR A 128 4.49 -15.55 -4.67
CA TYR A 128 3.46 -15.67 -5.70
C TYR A 128 3.41 -17.08 -6.28
N GLU A 129 4.55 -17.65 -6.72
CA GLU A 129 4.60 -19.00 -7.27
C GLU A 129 4.14 -20.07 -6.27
N LYS A 130 4.41 -19.88 -4.99
CA LYS A 130 3.97 -20.77 -3.90
C LYS A 130 2.46 -20.72 -3.65
N ASN A 131 1.84 -19.55 -3.79
CA ASN A 131 0.42 -19.32 -3.50
C ASN A 131 -0.44 -19.19 -4.76
N LYS A 132 0.13 -19.45 -5.93
CA LYS A 132 -0.52 -19.27 -7.22
C LYS A 132 -1.76 -20.17 -7.36
N THR A 133 -2.88 -19.53 -7.63
CA THR A 133 -4.14 -20.18 -8.02
C THR A 133 -4.57 -19.62 -9.38
N PRO A 134 -5.49 -20.30 -10.11
CA PRO A 134 -6.01 -19.77 -11.37
C PRO A 134 -6.63 -18.37 -11.23
N GLU A 135 -7.29 -18.09 -10.08
CA GLU A 135 -7.90 -16.80 -9.77
C GLU A 135 -6.82 -15.73 -9.56
N PHE A 136 -5.80 -16.05 -8.75
CA PHE A 136 -4.69 -15.13 -8.50
C PHE A 136 -3.90 -14.83 -9.78
N GLU A 137 -3.67 -15.86 -10.61
CA GLU A 137 -3.03 -15.68 -11.92
C GLU A 137 -3.85 -14.78 -12.84
N LYS A 138 -5.18 -14.98 -12.91
CA LYS A 138 -6.08 -14.13 -13.69
C LYS A 138 -6.07 -12.67 -13.19
N LEU A 139 -6.07 -12.48 -11.87
CA LEU A 139 -5.95 -11.15 -11.26
C LEU A 139 -4.64 -10.47 -11.67
N MET A 140 -3.51 -11.16 -11.55
CA MET A 140 -2.21 -10.60 -11.95
C MET A 140 -2.10 -10.32 -13.45
N GLN A 141 -2.75 -11.14 -14.30
CA GLN A 141 -2.86 -10.85 -15.74
C GLN A 141 -3.74 -9.62 -16.04
N SER A 142 -4.74 -9.34 -15.20
CA SER A 142 -5.54 -8.11 -15.31
C SER A 142 -4.68 -6.89 -15.02
N TYR A 143 -3.94 -6.90 -13.92
CA TYR A 143 -3.01 -5.80 -13.57
C TYR A 143 -1.96 -5.56 -14.66
N GLU A 144 -1.36 -6.63 -15.23
CA GLU A 144 -0.37 -6.46 -16.30
C GLU A 144 -0.96 -5.80 -17.56
N LYS A 145 -2.26 -5.93 -17.81
CA LYS A 145 -2.95 -5.25 -18.92
C LYS A 145 -3.28 -3.79 -18.62
N THR A 146 -3.70 -3.51 -17.39
CA THR A 146 -4.13 -2.16 -16.99
C THR A 146 -2.95 -1.28 -16.57
N GLU A 147 -1.94 -1.89 -15.95
CA GLU A 147 -0.74 -1.25 -15.40
C GLU A 147 0.54 -2.00 -15.79
N PRO A 148 0.92 -1.97 -17.08
CA PRO A 148 2.07 -2.72 -17.57
C PRO A 148 3.36 -2.37 -16.81
N GLY A 149 4.05 -3.42 -16.31
CA GLY A 149 5.30 -3.27 -15.55
C GLY A 149 5.15 -3.06 -14.05
N GLU A 150 3.92 -2.93 -13.52
CA GLU A 150 3.66 -2.74 -12.08
C GLU A 150 3.39 -4.05 -11.33
N LYS A 151 3.48 -5.21 -12.00
CA LYS A 151 3.21 -6.53 -11.41
C LYS A 151 3.82 -6.74 -10.03
N ILE A 152 5.09 -6.39 -9.84
CA ILE A 152 5.78 -6.61 -8.55
C ILE A 152 5.29 -5.62 -7.48
N ASN A 153 4.95 -4.41 -7.88
CA ASN A 153 4.34 -3.43 -7.00
C ASN A 153 2.96 -3.90 -6.51
N GLU A 154 2.13 -4.45 -7.41
CA GLU A 154 0.85 -5.06 -7.05
C GLU A 154 1.03 -6.28 -6.13
N LEU A 155 1.96 -7.18 -6.44
CA LEU A 155 2.29 -8.31 -5.57
C LEU A 155 2.72 -7.85 -4.16
N HIS A 156 3.47 -6.73 -4.06
CA HIS A 156 3.86 -6.16 -2.77
C HIS A 156 2.64 -5.75 -1.95
N SER A 157 1.65 -5.15 -2.55
CA SER A 157 0.44 -4.69 -1.85
C SER A 157 -0.50 -5.87 -1.54
N LEU A 158 -0.79 -6.75 -2.50
CA LEU A 158 -1.67 -7.91 -2.33
C LEU A 158 -1.12 -8.89 -1.27
N ILE A 159 0.14 -9.30 -1.40
CA ILE A 159 0.76 -10.23 -0.43
C ILE A 159 0.81 -9.59 0.96
N GLY A 160 1.05 -8.29 1.03
CA GLY A 160 1.08 -7.54 2.29
C GLY A 160 -0.26 -7.46 3.01
N THR A 161 -1.38 -7.46 2.31
CA THR A 161 -2.71 -7.21 2.90
C THR A 161 -3.64 -8.42 2.90
N GLU A 162 -3.39 -9.44 2.06
CA GLU A 162 -4.34 -10.54 1.86
C GLU A 162 -3.80 -11.91 2.32
N TYR A 163 -2.47 -12.11 2.36
CA TYR A 163 -1.86 -13.40 2.64
C TYR A 163 -1.31 -13.49 4.07
N ALA A 164 -1.93 -14.36 4.90
CA ALA A 164 -1.55 -14.52 6.30
C ALA A 164 -0.18 -15.20 6.48
N ASN A 165 0.13 -16.20 5.66
CA ASN A 165 1.32 -17.04 5.77
C ASN A 165 2.28 -16.73 4.63
N ILE A 166 3.32 -15.98 4.93
CA ILE A 166 4.37 -15.57 4.00
C ILE A 166 5.75 -15.89 4.58
N SER A 167 6.81 -15.72 3.78
CA SER A 167 8.18 -15.95 4.24
C SER A 167 8.55 -15.00 5.39
N LYS A 168 9.47 -15.46 6.26
CA LYS A 168 9.95 -14.65 7.39
C LYS A 168 10.61 -13.35 6.95
N GLU A 169 11.26 -13.38 5.81
CA GLU A 169 11.93 -12.24 5.21
C GLU A 169 10.92 -11.15 4.78
N LEU A 170 9.81 -11.57 4.14
CA LEU A 170 8.72 -10.65 3.79
C LEU A 170 8.00 -10.15 5.04
N GLU A 171 7.73 -11.01 6.02
CA GLU A 171 7.14 -10.58 7.29
C GLU A 171 8.02 -9.54 7.99
N SER A 172 9.35 -9.74 7.99
CA SER A 172 10.30 -8.77 8.53
C SER A 172 10.35 -7.46 7.74
N HIS A 173 10.09 -7.51 6.43
CA HIS A 173 9.96 -6.32 5.59
C HIS A 173 8.72 -5.51 5.99
N TYR A 174 7.55 -6.14 6.04
CA TYR A 174 6.29 -5.47 6.38
C TYR A 174 6.24 -4.97 7.83
N ALA A 175 6.91 -5.66 8.77
CA ALA A 175 7.02 -5.23 10.17
C ALA A 175 7.73 -3.87 10.35
N LYS A 176 8.42 -3.37 9.34
CA LYS A 176 8.95 -2.00 9.35
C LYS A 176 7.83 -0.94 9.26
N PHE A 177 6.66 -1.31 8.73
CA PHE A 177 5.59 -0.40 8.37
C PHE A 177 4.29 -0.65 9.14
N PHE A 178 4.02 -1.88 9.56
CA PHE A 178 2.85 -2.28 10.35
C PHE A 178 3.28 -2.94 11.66
N GLN A 179 2.62 -2.59 12.76
CA GLN A 179 2.87 -3.21 14.07
C GLN A 179 2.41 -4.68 14.08
N ASN A 180 1.30 -4.97 13.41
CA ASN A 180 0.75 -6.31 13.24
C ASN A 180 0.00 -6.41 11.90
N ARG A 181 0.71 -6.73 10.82
CA ARG A 181 0.13 -6.91 9.49
C ARG A 181 -1.01 -7.95 9.45
N LYS A 182 -0.91 -9.00 10.28
CA LYS A 182 -1.91 -10.08 10.30
C LYS A 182 -3.31 -9.61 10.72
N GLU A 183 -3.43 -8.52 11.48
CA GLU A 183 -4.73 -7.94 11.78
C GLU A 183 -5.40 -7.36 10.53
N ILE A 184 -4.61 -6.79 9.59
CA ILE A 184 -5.11 -6.29 8.30
C ILE A 184 -5.62 -7.47 7.46
N VAL A 185 -4.82 -8.55 7.39
CA VAL A 185 -5.23 -9.77 6.66
C VAL A 185 -6.49 -10.40 7.26
N GLN A 186 -6.65 -10.38 8.59
CA GLN A 186 -7.88 -10.87 9.24
C GLN A 186 -9.11 -10.03 8.86
N ILE A 187 -8.96 -8.70 8.71
CA ILE A 187 -10.04 -7.84 8.22
C ILE A 187 -10.39 -8.22 6.78
N TYR A 188 -9.40 -8.41 5.92
CA TYR A 188 -9.62 -8.83 4.52
C TYR A 188 -10.36 -10.17 4.45
N GLN A 189 -9.91 -11.19 5.20
CA GLN A 189 -10.53 -12.52 5.23
C GLN A 189 -11.95 -12.54 5.82
N GLY A 190 -12.37 -11.48 6.48
CA GLY A 190 -13.74 -11.33 6.98
C GLY A 190 -14.77 -10.99 5.89
N TYR A 191 -14.34 -10.74 4.65
CA TYR A 191 -15.24 -10.44 3.51
C TYR A 191 -15.49 -11.63 2.58
N ASP A 192 -14.70 -12.71 2.68
CA ASP A 192 -14.81 -13.94 1.88
C ASP A 192 -15.95 -14.85 2.34
#